data_7f0b7947690dd320239537600c55aaa3
#
_entry.id   7f0b7947690dd320239537600c55aaa3
#
_cell.length_a   1.000
_cell.length_b   1.000
_cell.length_c   1.000
_cell.angle_alpha   90.00
_cell.angle_beta   90.00
_cell.angle_gamma   90.00
#
_symmetry.space_group_name_H-M   'P 1'
#
loop_
_entity.id
_entity.type
_entity.pdbx_description
1 polymer ?
#
loop_
_entity_poly.entity_id
_entity_poly.type
_entity_poly.pdbx_seq_one_letter_code
_entity_poly.pdbx_strand_id
1 'polypeptide(L)'
;MIPAINPQGNHVGGLVGFLKSLGYVIKLIRPTRVILVFDGQGNITNRRNTYSEYKANRKIKRITNFKVFSTLAEESDSIATQMLRLLDYLKCLPVNISIIDKIEADDTIAYLSQKLKDDVIIYSADQDFLQLVNKRITVYSPIKKKFYRPNDVYEQYGIHPYNFITMKCLMGDKSDNLPGVKGLGPKKLIKYFPEITGKKLFTLYEAYQKATDKIKEHGIYGNVHLFKEQLEINYELMCLEEIQLLESDQKELDELVDSPPYNLNKKRFFEMYEKDLLGRGIPNTEFWLAEVFSYLQKYK
;
A
#
# COMPACT_ATOMS: atom_id res chain seq x y z
N MET A 1 19.52 15.15 7.15
CA MET A 1 18.63 14.71 8.24
C MET A 1 17.47 15.71 8.30
N ILE A 2 16.23 15.24 8.27
CA ILE A 2 15.07 16.13 8.42
C ILE A 2 15.04 16.59 9.88
N PRO A 3 14.87 17.89 10.18
CA PRO A 3 14.77 18.33 11.57
C PRO A 3 13.56 17.64 12.21
N ALA A 4 13.85 16.78 13.19
CA ALA A 4 12.81 15.99 13.85
C ALA A 4 12.00 16.84 14.84
N ILE A 5 12.53 17.96 15.29
CA ILE A 5 11.96 18.83 16.35
C ILE A 5 12.00 20.27 15.86
N ASN A 6 10.88 20.98 15.99
CA ASN A 6 10.80 22.40 15.71
C ASN A 6 11.34 23.24 16.91
N PRO A 7 11.50 24.57 16.78
CA PRO A 7 11.98 25.44 17.86
C PRO A 7 11.12 25.43 19.14
N GLN A 8 9.87 24.98 19.05
CA GLN A 8 8.97 24.83 20.20
C GLN A 8 9.11 23.48 20.93
N GLY A 9 10.01 22.60 20.45
CA GLY A 9 10.17 21.25 21.00
C GLY A 9 9.23 20.19 20.43
N ASN A 10 8.35 20.54 19.48
CA ASN A 10 7.40 19.60 18.89
C ASN A 10 8.08 18.75 17.83
N HIS A 11 7.78 17.46 17.84
CA HIS A 11 8.25 16.54 16.81
C HIS A 11 7.47 16.76 15.50
N VAL A 12 8.18 17.05 14.42
CA VAL A 12 7.60 17.37 13.09
C VAL A 12 8.20 16.56 11.95
N GLY A 13 9.04 15.57 12.27
CA GLY A 13 9.79 14.78 11.28
C GLY A 13 8.90 13.97 10.35
N GLY A 14 7.79 13.41 10.86
CA GLY A 14 6.82 12.66 10.05
C GLY A 14 6.10 13.58 9.06
N LEU A 15 5.58 14.70 9.53
CA LEU A 15 4.92 15.72 8.71
C LEU A 15 5.81 16.22 7.58
N VAL A 16 6.99 16.72 7.91
CA VAL A 16 7.94 17.27 6.93
C VAL A 16 8.45 16.17 6.00
N GLY A 17 8.71 14.98 6.53
CA GLY A 17 9.15 13.81 5.77
C GLY A 17 8.13 13.40 4.72
N PHE A 18 6.86 13.35 5.08
CA PHE A 18 5.78 13.02 4.14
C PHE A 18 5.66 14.06 3.03
N LEU A 19 5.59 15.36 3.36
CA LEU A 19 5.51 16.43 2.37
C LEU A 19 6.68 16.41 1.38
N LYS A 20 7.90 16.18 1.86
CA LYS A 20 9.09 16.04 0.99
C LYS A 20 9.02 14.81 0.10
N SER A 21 8.56 13.68 0.64
CA SER A 21 8.38 12.44 -0.12
C SER A 21 7.32 12.61 -1.20
N LEU A 22 6.20 13.26 -0.86
CA LEU A 22 5.14 13.58 -1.82
C LEU A 22 5.68 14.49 -2.94
N GLY A 23 6.40 15.55 -2.60
CA GLY A 23 7.01 16.42 -3.60
C GLY A 23 8.02 15.70 -4.49
N TYR A 24 8.81 14.79 -3.93
CA TYR A 24 9.75 13.98 -4.68
C TYR A 24 9.04 13.07 -5.69
N VAL A 25 8.01 12.35 -5.25
CA VAL A 25 7.31 11.41 -6.15
C VAL A 25 6.54 12.13 -7.25
N ILE A 26 5.94 13.28 -6.95
CA ILE A 26 5.27 14.10 -7.98
C ILE A 26 6.27 14.58 -9.04
N LYS A 27 7.45 15.02 -8.65
CA LYS A 27 8.52 15.41 -9.59
C LYS A 27 9.00 14.23 -10.43
N LEU A 28 9.15 13.06 -9.81
CA LEU A 28 9.64 11.84 -10.45
C LEU A 28 8.66 11.31 -11.49
N ILE A 29 7.38 11.23 -11.10
CA ILE A 29 6.34 10.57 -11.90
C ILE A 29 5.66 11.56 -12.86
N ARG A 30 5.56 12.84 -12.48
CA ARG A 30 4.81 13.87 -13.22
C ARG A 30 3.36 13.47 -13.50
N PRO A 31 2.59 13.02 -12.48
CA PRO A 31 1.23 12.56 -12.67
C PRO A 31 0.29 13.71 -13.02
N THR A 32 -0.81 13.42 -13.70
CA THR A 32 -1.89 14.39 -13.95
C THR A 32 -2.83 14.51 -12.75
N ARG A 33 -2.91 13.47 -11.91
CA ARG A 33 -3.73 13.41 -10.69
C ARG A 33 -2.99 12.66 -9.59
N VAL A 34 -3.22 13.05 -8.34
CA VAL A 34 -2.67 12.40 -7.15
C VAL A 34 -3.81 12.09 -6.19
N ILE A 35 -3.94 10.83 -5.82
CA ILE A 35 -4.87 10.37 -4.79
C ILE A 35 -4.02 9.79 -3.64
N LEU A 36 -4.18 10.34 -2.45
CA LEU A 36 -3.52 9.89 -1.24
C LEU A 36 -4.51 9.04 -0.45
N VAL A 37 -4.13 7.80 -0.17
CA VAL A 37 -4.95 6.86 0.58
C VAL A 37 -4.30 6.58 1.92
N PHE A 38 -5.08 6.69 2.98
CA PHE A 38 -4.65 6.40 4.34
C PHE A 38 -5.55 5.34 4.95
N ASP A 39 -4.99 4.58 5.87
CA ASP A 39 -5.77 3.66 6.70
C ASP A 39 -6.78 4.41 7.57
N GLY A 40 -8.04 3.96 7.55
CA GLY A 40 -9.06 4.43 8.47
C GLY A 40 -9.00 3.74 9.83
N GLN A 41 -9.89 4.13 10.74
CA GLN A 41 -9.99 3.49 12.05
C GLN A 41 -10.53 2.06 11.92
N GLY A 42 -9.96 1.13 12.70
CA GLY A 42 -10.42 -0.25 12.70
C GLY A 42 -10.18 -1.03 11.40
N ASN A 43 -9.27 -0.56 10.55
CA ASN A 43 -8.96 -1.11 9.23
C ASN A 43 -8.71 -2.62 9.19
N ILE A 44 -8.10 -3.20 10.24
CA ILE A 44 -7.81 -4.65 10.31
C ILE A 44 -8.94 -5.50 10.92
N THR A 45 -10.06 -4.87 11.34
CA THR A 45 -11.12 -5.56 12.09
C THR A 45 -11.77 -6.65 11.26
N ASN A 46 -12.13 -6.34 10.01
CA ASN A 46 -12.80 -7.30 9.12
C ASN A 46 -11.90 -8.51 8.85
N ARG A 47 -10.62 -8.29 8.52
CA ARG A 47 -9.67 -9.37 8.26
C ARG A 47 -9.39 -10.24 9.49
N ARG A 48 -9.42 -9.66 10.69
CA ARG A 48 -9.32 -10.43 11.94
C ARG A 48 -10.56 -11.22 12.28
N ASN A 49 -11.73 -10.83 11.80
CA ASN A 49 -12.93 -11.65 11.91
C ASN A 49 -12.80 -12.92 11.07
N THR A 50 -12.18 -12.86 9.90
CA THR A 50 -11.88 -14.02 9.05
C THR A 50 -10.73 -14.87 9.65
N TYR A 51 -9.67 -14.22 10.14
CA TYR A 51 -8.51 -14.90 10.72
C TYR A 51 -7.95 -14.11 11.90
N SER A 52 -8.21 -14.58 13.13
CA SER A 52 -7.87 -13.89 14.38
C SER A 52 -6.38 -13.58 14.54
N GLU A 53 -5.53 -14.43 13.97
CA GLU A 53 -4.06 -14.29 14.00
C GLU A 53 -3.51 -13.30 12.96
N TYR A 54 -4.37 -12.73 12.10
CA TYR A 54 -3.95 -11.75 11.09
C TYR A 54 -3.21 -10.57 11.74
N LYS A 55 -1.99 -10.33 11.29
CA LYS A 55 -1.08 -9.28 11.81
C LYS A 55 -0.87 -9.35 13.34
N ALA A 56 -1.09 -10.53 13.96
CA ALA A 56 -0.92 -10.68 15.42
C ALA A 56 0.54 -10.54 15.87
N ASN A 57 1.49 -10.88 15.01
CA ASN A 57 2.93 -10.70 15.23
C ASN A 57 3.36 -9.23 15.32
N ARG A 58 2.51 -8.26 14.88
CA ARG A 58 2.75 -6.81 14.98
C ARG A 58 2.43 -6.23 16.37
N LYS A 59 2.09 -7.06 17.37
CA LYS A 59 1.64 -6.64 18.72
C LYS A 59 2.71 -5.93 19.55
N ILE A 60 4.00 -6.13 19.28
CA ILE A 60 5.06 -5.51 20.07
C ILE A 60 5.43 -4.16 19.42
N LYS A 61 4.71 -3.12 19.80
CA LYS A 61 5.13 -1.75 19.51
C LYS A 61 6.31 -1.41 20.41
N ARG A 62 7.40 -0.96 19.80
CA ARG A 62 8.57 -0.39 20.51
C ARG A 62 8.65 1.08 20.14
N ILE A 63 9.13 1.90 21.08
CA ILE A 63 9.46 3.29 20.78
C ILE A 63 10.47 3.30 19.62
N THR A 64 10.13 3.98 18.53
CA THR A 64 11.03 4.06 17.35
C THR A 64 12.00 5.22 17.49
N ASN A 65 11.63 6.27 18.21
CA ASN A 65 12.46 7.42 18.47
C ASN A 65 12.69 7.63 19.98
N PHE A 66 13.38 6.69 20.60
CA PHE A 66 13.73 6.70 22.05
C PHE A 66 14.61 7.88 22.48
N LYS A 67 15.16 8.66 21.55
CA LYS A 67 15.88 9.90 21.84
C LYS A 67 14.95 11.10 22.11
N VAL A 68 13.68 10.97 21.72
CA VAL A 68 12.70 12.05 21.80
C VAL A 68 11.55 11.66 22.73
N PHE A 69 11.09 10.41 22.67
CA PHE A 69 9.94 9.94 23.44
C PHE A 69 10.37 9.00 24.56
N SER A 70 9.77 9.17 25.74
CA SER A 70 10.01 8.32 26.89
C SER A 70 9.01 7.17 26.94
N THR A 71 7.84 7.33 26.35
CA THR A 71 6.76 6.34 26.36
C THR A 71 6.18 6.11 24.96
N LEU A 72 5.58 4.93 24.76
CA LEU A 72 4.83 4.62 23.54
C LEU A 72 3.61 5.54 23.35
N ALA A 73 2.99 5.96 24.45
CA ALA A 73 1.86 6.88 24.41
C ALA A 73 2.27 8.24 23.84
N GLU A 74 3.36 8.82 24.34
CA GLU A 74 3.90 10.08 23.83
C GLU A 74 4.22 10.01 22.34
N GLU A 75 4.86 8.93 21.89
CA GLU A 75 5.16 8.73 20.47
C GLU A 75 3.88 8.60 19.64
N SER A 76 2.89 7.83 20.12
CA SER A 76 1.61 7.65 19.44
C SER A 76 0.82 8.96 19.33
N ASP A 77 0.77 9.75 20.39
CA ASP A 77 0.10 11.05 20.42
C ASP A 77 0.77 12.04 19.46
N SER A 78 2.11 12.02 19.41
CA SER A 78 2.87 12.83 18.46
C SER A 78 2.58 12.42 17.02
N ILE A 79 2.51 11.12 16.73
CA ILE A 79 2.18 10.61 15.38
C ILE A 79 0.77 11.05 15.00
N ALA A 80 -0.22 10.90 15.89
CA ALA A 80 -1.59 11.30 15.64
C ALA A 80 -1.70 12.81 15.38
N THR A 81 -1.03 13.63 16.19
CA THR A 81 -0.99 15.08 16.02
C THR A 81 -0.38 15.48 14.68
N GLN A 82 0.76 14.88 14.31
CA GLN A 82 1.40 15.14 13.03
C GLN A 82 0.52 14.69 11.85
N MET A 83 -0.22 13.59 12.00
CA MET A 83 -1.13 13.08 10.96
C MET A 83 -2.30 14.05 10.74
N LEU A 84 -2.97 14.51 11.80
CA LEU A 84 -4.04 15.50 11.70
C LEU A 84 -3.52 16.79 11.04
N ARG A 85 -2.33 17.25 11.47
CA ARG A 85 -1.73 18.44 10.89
C ARG A 85 -1.32 18.25 9.43
N LEU A 86 -0.86 17.05 9.06
CA LEU A 86 -0.58 16.70 7.67
C LEU A 86 -1.83 16.83 6.79
N LEU A 87 -2.97 16.33 7.24
CA LEU A 87 -4.22 16.45 6.49
C LEU A 87 -4.61 17.92 6.23
N ASP A 88 -4.36 18.83 7.19
CA ASP A 88 -4.57 20.26 6.97
C ASP A 88 -3.68 20.82 5.84
N TYR A 89 -2.41 20.41 5.79
CA TYR A 89 -1.50 20.78 4.70
C TYR A 89 -1.94 20.21 3.37
N LEU A 90 -2.34 18.94 3.34
CA LEU A 90 -2.76 18.27 2.12
C LEU A 90 -4.03 18.89 1.50
N LYS A 91 -4.96 19.39 2.33
CA LYS A 91 -6.13 20.17 1.89
C LYS A 91 -5.77 21.51 1.25
N CYS A 92 -4.52 21.96 1.38
CA CYS A 92 -4.02 23.14 0.67
C CYS A 92 -3.32 22.81 -0.65
N LEU A 93 -3.19 21.51 -0.99
CA LEU A 93 -2.49 21.02 -2.18
C LEU A 93 -3.49 20.41 -3.18
N PRO A 94 -3.21 20.44 -4.50
CA PRO A 94 -4.10 19.91 -5.53
C PRO A 94 -4.03 18.37 -5.58
N VAL A 95 -4.49 17.72 -4.53
CA VAL A 95 -4.53 16.27 -4.37
C VAL A 95 -5.93 15.84 -3.90
N ASN A 96 -6.31 14.59 -4.15
CA ASN A 96 -7.45 13.95 -3.49
C ASN A 96 -6.96 13.14 -2.28
N ILE A 97 -7.82 13.00 -1.28
CA ILE A 97 -7.53 12.23 -0.06
C ILE A 97 -8.67 11.24 0.16
N SER A 98 -8.33 9.99 0.44
CA SER A 98 -9.27 8.94 0.84
C SER A 98 -8.86 8.35 2.19
N ILE A 99 -9.82 8.24 3.10
CA ILE A 99 -9.69 7.60 4.41
C ILE A 99 -11.04 6.92 4.69
N ILE A 100 -11.08 5.59 4.62
CA ILE A 100 -12.32 4.83 4.86
C ILE A 100 -12.12 3.96 6.09
N ASP A 101 -13.04 4.08 7.06
CA ASP A 101 -12.98 3.30 8.29
C ASP A 101 -13.27 1.82 8.02
N LYS A 102 -12.63 0.93 8.78
CA LYS A 102 -12.74 -0.53 8.71
C LYS A 102 -12.22 -1.18 7.43
N ILE A 103 -11.62 -0.41 6.53
CA ILE A 103 -11.01 -0.88 5.28
C ILE A 103 -9.53 -0.55 5.31
N GLU A 104 -8.69 -1.48 4.86
CA GLU A 104 -7.26 -1.21 4.70
C GLU A 104 -7.02 -0.33 3.47
N ALA A 105 -5.99 0.52 3.54
CA ALA A 105 -5.60 1.37 2.42
C ALA A 105 -5.32 0.55 1.15
N ASP A 106 -4.85 -0.70 1.30
CA ASP A 106 -4.54 -1.59 0.19
C ASP A 106 -5.79 -1.93 -0.63
N ASP A 107 -6.92 -2.20 0.03
CA ASP A 107 -8.19 -2.48 -0.64
C ASP A 107 -8.70 -1.24 -1.38
N THR A 108 -8.61 -0.07 -0.73
CA THR A 108 -8.98 1.21 -1.35
C THR A 108 -8.12 1.52 -2.59
N ILE A 109 -6.79 1.34 -2.49
CA ILE A 109 -5.87 1.55 -3.61
C ILE A 109 -6.18 0.59 -4.76
N ALA A 110 -6.42 -0.68 -4.43
CA ALA A 110 -6.74 -1.69 -5.42
C ALA A 110 -8.06 -1.38 -6.13
N TYR A 111 -9.12 -1.02 -5.41
CA TYR A 111 -10.40 -0.58 -5.99
C TYR A 111 -10.22 0.60 -6.93
N LEU A 112 -9.59 1.67 -6.46
CA LEU A 112 -9.35 2.88 -7.25
C LEU A 112 -8.52 2.60 -8.49
N SER A 113 -7.46 1.77 -8.38
CA SER A 113 -6.59 1.43 -9.51
C SER A 113 -7.30 0.65 -10.60
N GLN A 114 -8.30 -0.14 -10.25
CA GLN A 114 -9.14 -0.89 -11.19
C GLN A 114 -10.23 -0.02 -11.80
N LYS A 115 -10.82 0.86 -11.01
CA LYS A 115 -11.91 1.77 -11.42
C LYS A 115 -11.45 2.86 -12.38
N LEU A 116 -10.29 3.46 -12.14
CA LEU A 116 -9.69 4.47 -13.02
C LEU A 116 -9.39 3.87 -14.38
N LYS A 117 -9.71 4.60 -15.47
CA LYS A 117 -9.48 4.16 -16.85
C LYS A 117 -8.10 4.54 -17.37
N ASP A 118 -7.47 5.52 -16.76
CA ASP A 118 -6.15 6.03 -17.14
C ASP A 118 -5.01 5.12 -16.66
N ASP A 119 -3.79 5.41 -17.10
CA ASP A 119 -2.61 4.75 -16.57
C ASP A 119 -2.42 5.09 -15.10
N VAL A 120 -2.22 4.07 -14.26
CA VAL A 120 -2.10 4.20 -12.82
C VAL A 120 -0.70 3.80 -12.38
N ILE A 121 -0.10 4.63 -11.51
CA ILE A 121 1.12 4.28 -10.81
C ILE A 121 0.81 4.18 -9.31
N ILE A 122 0.84 2.97 -8.78
CA ILE A 122 0.74 2.71 -7.33
C ILE A 122 2.13 2.97 -6.72
N TYR A 123 2.24 3.99 -5.88
CA TYR A 123 3.45 4.28 -5.13
C TYR A 123 3.39 3.59 -3.77
N SER A 124 3.98 2.41 -3.68
CA SER A 124 3.98 1.61 -2.45
C SER A 124 5.23 0.75 -2.31
N ALA A 125 5.65 0.49 -1.08
CA ALA A 125 6.68 -0.50 -0.74
C ALA A 125 6.11 -1.93 -0.68
N ASP A 126 4.80 -2.06 -0.58
CA ASP A 126 4.12 -3.34 -0.44
C ASP A 126 4.15 -4.12 -1.77
N GLN A 127 4.55 -5.39 -1.64
CA GLN A 127 4.66 -6.29 -2.79
C GLN A 127 3.30 -6.91 -3.18
N ASP A 128 2.29 -6.78 -2.34
CA ASP A 128 0.98 -7.34 -2.63
C ASP A 128 0.32 -6.66 -3.82
N PHE A 129 0.64 -5.38 -4.05
CA PHE A 129 0.23 -4.67 -5.27
C PHE A 129 0.81 -5.23 -6.58
N LEU A 130 1.83 -6.10 -6.52
CA LEU A 130 2.39 -6.69 -7.75
C LEU A 130 1.40 -7.61 -8.47
N GLN A 131 0.38 -8.11 -7.80
CA GLN A 131 -0.72 -8.87 -8.41
C GLN A 131 -1.58 -8.00 -9.34
N LEU A 132 -1.66 -6.68 -9.09
CA LEU A 132 -2.46 -5.74 -9.87
C LEU A 132 -1.73 -5.21 -11.12
N VAL A 133 -0.42 -5.49 -11.23
CA VAL A 133 0.41 -4.99 -12.33
C VAL A 133 -0.07 -5.54 -13.67
N ASN A 134 -0.36 -4.64 -14.61
CA ASN A 134 -0.78 -4.98 -15.96
C ASN A 134 -0.30 -3.91 -16.96
N LYS A 135 -0.88 -3.84 -18.16
CA LYS A 135 -0.50 -2.84 -19.17
C LYS A 135 -0.75 -1.41 -18.72
N ARG A 136 -1.74 -1.19 -17.84
CA ARG A 136 -2.20 0.11 -17.36
C ARG A 136 -1.73 0.41 -15.93
N ILE A 137 -1.62 -0.60 -15.08
CA ILE A 137 -1.23 -0.45 -13.68
C ILE A 137 0.24 -0.82 -13.51
N THR A 138 1.03 0.12 -12.99
CA THR A 138 2.45 -0.04 -12.67
C THR A 138 2.64 0.23 -11.17
N VAL A 139 3.52 -0.52 -10.50
CA VAL A 139 3.91 -0.26 -9.10
C VAL A 139 5.28 0.40 -9.08
N TYR A 140 5.43 1.48 -8.32
CA TYR A 140 6.74 2.06 -8.01
C TYR A 140 7.09 1.78 -6.55
N SER A 141 8.20 1.07 -6.34
CA SER A 141 8.71 0.81 -4.99
C SER A 141 9.69 1.92 -4.56
N PRO A 142 9.36 2.72 -3.53
CA PRO A 142 10.25 3.76 -3.03
C PRO A 142 11.51 3.20 -2.36
N ILE A 143 11.42 2.01 -1.78
CA ILE A 143 12.55 1.33 -1.14
C ILE A 143 13.56 0.86 -2.19
N LYS A 144 13.08 0.18 -3.23
CA LYS A 144 13.93 -0.35 -4.31
C LYS A 144 14.20 0.69 -5.41
N LYS A 145 13.52 1.85 -5.36
CA LYS A 145 13.59 2.91 -6.38
C LYS A 145 13.38 2.39 -7.81
N LYS A 146 12.44 1.47 -7.97
CA LYS A 146 12.19 0.73 -9.20
C LYS A 146 10.71 0.73 -9.56
N PHE A 147 10.42 0.85 -10.86
CA PHE A 147 9.11 0.57 -11.42
C PHE A 147 8.96 -0.94 -11.65
N TYR A 148 7.78 -1.44 -11.39
CA TYR A 148 7.37 -2.81 -11.68
C TYR A 148 6.26 -2.79 -12.73
N ARG A 149 6.63 -3.09 -13.96
CA ARG A 149 5.74 -3.43 -15.07
C ARG A 149 5.64 -4.95 -15.18
N PRO A 150 4.77 -5.53 -16.02
CA PRO A 150 4.62 -6.99 -16.10
C PRO A 150 5.93 -7.75 -16.32
N ASN A 151 6.82 -7.23 -17.19
CA ASN A 151 8.12 -7.85 -17.43
C ASN A 151 9.06 -7.76 -16.22
N ASP A 152 9.05 -6.63 -15.50
CA ASP A 152 9.88 -6.45 -14.30
C ASP A 152 9.51 -7.41 -13.19
N VAL A 153 8.20 -7.71 -13.04
CA VAL A 153 7.69 -8.71 -12.08
C VAL A 153 8.17 -10.10 -12.49
N TYR A 154 7.99 -10.45 -13.78
CA TYR A 154 8.42 -11.75 -14.30
C TYR A 154 9.95 -11.96 -14.17
N GLU A 155 10.75 -10.97 -14.53
CA GLU A 155 12.21 -11.04 -14.40
C GLU A 155 12.66 -11.27 -12.95
N GLN A 156 11.98 -10.64 -12.00
CA GLN A 156 12.38 -10.73 -10.59
C GLN A 156 11.88 -12.00 -9.90
N TYR A 157 10.68 -12.45 -10.21
CA TYR A 157 10.02 -13.55 -9.49
C TYR A 157 9.85 -14.82 -10.32
N GLY A 158 10.07 -14.76 -11.64
CA GLY A 158 9.80 -15.87 -12.58
C GLY A 158 8.30 -16.15 -12.75
N ILE A 159 7.44 -15.23 -12.29
CA ILE A 159 5.98 -15.40 -12.25
C ILE A 159 5.33 -14.14 -12.79
N HIS A 160 4.32 -14.33 -13.64
CA HIS A 160 3.54 -13.20 -14.16
C HIS A 160 2.63 -12.60 -13.07
N PRO A 161 2.33 -11.27 -13.12
CA PRO A 161 1.49 -10.60 -12.12
C PRO A 161 0.18 -11.33 -11.82
N TYR A 162 -0.54 -11.78 -12.82
CA TYR A 162 -1.82 -12.49 -12.66
C TYR A 162 -1.73 -13.85 -11.95
N ASN A 163 -0.54 -14.41 -11.79
CA ASN A 163 -0.28 -15.62 -10.99
C ASN A 163 0.32 -15.30 -9.62
N PHE A 164 0.53 -13.99 -9.33
CA PHE A 164 1.21 -13.58 -8.11
C PHE A 164 0.41 -13.91 -6.85
N ILE A 165 -0.92 -13.74 -6.90
CA ILE A 165 -1.80 -14.10 -5.78
C ILE A 165 -1.76 -15.61 -5.48
N THR A 166 -1.78 -16.46 -6.50
CA THR A 166 -1.68 -17.93 -6.32
C THR A 166 -0.35 -18.29 -5.63
N MET A 167 0.75 -17.66 -6.05
CA MET A 167 2.05 -17.83 -5.38
C MET A 167 1.97 -17.41 -3.91
N LYS A 168 1.42 -16.25 -3.62
CA LYS A 168 1.31 -15.70 -2.27
C LYS A 168 0.47 -16.62 -1.37
N CYS A 169 -0.68 -17.11 -1.84
CA CYS A 169 -1.52 -18.02 -1.07
C CYS A 169 -0.80 -19.32 -0.72
N LEU A 170 -0.07 -19.90 -1.67
CA LEU A 170 0.67 -21.14 -1.46
C LEU A 170 1.87 -20.95 -0.53
N MET A 171 2.57 -19.82 -0.62
CA MET A 171 3.77 -19.56 0.18
C MET A 171 3.47 -18.88 1.53
N GLY A 172 2.29 -18.29 1.69
CA GLY A 172 1.91 -17.49 2.85
C GLY A 172 2.61 -16.15 2.90
N ASP A 173 2.28 -15.36 3.92
CA ASP A 173 2.93 -14.10 4.24
C ASP A 173 3.30 -13.99 5.72
N LYS A 174 4.60 -13.98 6.00
CA LYS A 174 5.11 -13.87 7.37
C LYS A 174 4.87 -12.50 7.99
N SER A 175 4.80 -11.44 7.16
CA SER A 175 4.57 -10.07 7.65
C SER A 175 3.15 -9.90 8.18
N ASP A 176 2.21 -10.62 7.60
CA ASP A 176 0.79 -10.62 7.98
C ASP A 176 0.39 -11.82 8.86
N ASN A 177 1.39 -12.62 9.24
CA ASN A 177 1.19 -13.83 10.05
C ASN A 177 0.29 -14.86 9.35
N LEU A 178 0.36 -14.94 8.03
CA LEU A 178 -0.37 -15.90 7.22
C LEU A 178 0.54 -17.10 6.89
N PRO A 179 0.19 -18.30 7.35
CA PRO A 179 0.99 -19.47 7.08
C PRO A 179 0.92 -19.89 5.60
N GLY A 180 2.02 -20.41 5.08
CA GLY A 180 2.08 -21.06 3.77
C GLY A 180 2.15 -22.58 3.89
N VAL A 181 2.01 -23.27 2.78
CA VAL A 181 2.09 -24.73 2.70
C VAL A 181 3.44 -25.23 3.20
N LYS A 182 3.42 -26.13 4.16
CA LYS A 182 4.63 -26.68 4.78
C LYS A 182 5.58 -27.27 3.74
N GLY A 183 6.81 -26.76 3.74
CA GLY A 183 7.89 -27.24 2.88
C GLY A 183 7.82 -26.75 1.43
N LEU A 184 6.88 -25.84 1.08
CA LEU A 184 6.73 -25.25 -0.24
C LEU A 184 7.39 -23.86 -0.27
N GLY A 185 8.65 -23.81 -0.63
CA GLY A 185 9.36 -22.55 -0.91
C GLY A 185 9.44 -22.28 -2.42
N PRO A 186 9.99 -21.10 -2.83
CA PRO A 186 9.98 -20.65 -4.23
C PRO A 186 10.48 -21.69 -5.24
N LYS A 187 11.61 -22.37 -4.92
CA LYS A 187 12.17 -23.40 -5.81
C LYS A 187 11.26 -24.62 -5.98
N LYS A 188 10.62 -25.04 -4.89
CA LYS A 188 9.68 -26.18 -4.92
C LYS A 188 8.36 -25.78 -5.55
N LEU A 189 7.90 -24.57 -5.37
CA LEU A 189 6.71 -24.05 -6.04
C LEU A 189 6.85 -24.21 -7.56
N ILE A 190 7.91 -23.68 -8.14
CA ILE A 190 8.17 -23.79 -9.58
C ILE A 190 8.34 -25.26 -10.00
N LYS A 191 9.01 -26.09 -9.19
CA LYS A 191 9.22 -27.51 -9.51
C LYS A 191 7.92 -28.30 -9.57
N TYR A 192 7.01 -28.12 -8.60
CA TYR A 192 5.78 -28.92 -8.48
C TYR A 192 4.59 -28.28 -9.18
N PHE A 193 4.59 -26.97 -9.36
CA PHE A 193 3.57 -26.19 -10.03
C PHE A 193 4.18 -25.30 -11.13
N PRO A 194 4.84 -25.89 -12.16
CA PRO A 194 5.51 -25.09 -13.19
C PRO A 194 4.55 -24.22 -13.99
N GLU A 195 3.26 -24.55 -14.00
CA GLU A 195 2.20 -23.75 -14.65
C GLU A 195 2.16 -22.30 -14.16
N ILE A 196 2.56 -22.06 -12.91
CA ILE A 196 2.57 -20.72 -12.29
C ILE A 196 3.53 -19.76 -13.01
N THR A 197 4.54 -20.28 -13.70
CA THR A 197 5.48 -19.48 -14.50
C THR A 197 4.99 -19.23 -15.92
N GLY A 198 3.92 -19.90 -16.32
CA GLY A 198 3.35 -19.87 -17.66
C GLY A 198 2.67 -18.54 -17.99
N LYS A 199 2.40 -18.31 -19.29
CA LYS A 199 1.70 -17.13 -19.81
C LYS A 199 0.17 -17.23 -19.70
N LYS A 200 -0.36 -18.19 -18.94
CA LYS A 200 -1.78 -18.34 -18.67
C LYS A 200 -2.02 -18.16 -17.18
N LEU A 201 -3.20 -17.68 -16.84
CA LEU A 201 -3.65 -17.66 -15.45
C LEU A 201 -3.62 -19.11 -14.92
N PHE A 202 -3.02 -19.30 -13.78
CA PHE A 202 -2.99 -20.52 -13.00
C PHE A 202 -3.60 -20.23 -11.64
N THR A 203 -4.86 -20.57 -11.48
CA THR A 203 -5.66 -20.25 -10.32
C THR A 203 -5.27 -21.09 -9.10
N LEU A 204 -5.64 -20.60 -7.91
CA LEU A 204 -5.48 -21.36 -6.67
C LEU A 204 -6.27 -22.68 -6.71
N TYR A 205 -7.45 -22.66 -7.35
CA TYR A 205 -8.27 -23.85 -7.55
C TYR A 205 -7.53 -24.89 -8.41
N GLU A 206 -6.94 -24.50 -9.54
CA GLU A 206 -6.15 -25.40 -10.38
C GLU A 206 -4.94 -25.99 -9.64
N ALA A 207 -4.26 -25.16 -8.81
CA ALA A 207 -3.18 -25.64 -7.96
C ALA A 207 -3.66 -26.71 -6.96
N TYR A 208 -4.80 -26.48 -6.32
CA TYR A 208 -5.42 -27.46 -5.42
C TYR A 208 -5.86 -28.75 -6.14
N GLN A 209 -6.52 -28.64 -7.30
CA GLN A 209 -6.92 -29.79 -8.09
C GLN A 209 -5.71 -30.64 -8.50
N LYS A 210 -4.68 -30.02 -9.04
CA LYS A 210 -3.43 -30.69 -9.37
C LYS A 210 -2.82 -31.40 -8.15
N ALA A 211 -2.84 -30.77 -7.00
CA ALA A 211 -2.32 -31.39 -5.78
C ALA A 211 -3.16 -32.60 -5.33
N THR A 212 -4.46 -32.52 -5.50
CA THR A 212 -5.39 -33.64 -5.20
C THR A 212 -5.14 -34.81 -6.13
N ASP A 213 -5.03 -34.57 -7.43
CA ASP A 213 -4.80 -35.62 -8.44
C ASP A 213 -3.46 -36.31 -8.25
N LYS A 214 -2.44 -35.55 -7.79
CA LYS A 214 -1.05 -36.02 -7.61
C LYS A 214 -0.67 -36.32 -6.16
N ILE A 215 -1.64 -36.47 -5.28
CA ILE A 215 -1.42 -36.60 -3.83
C ILE A 215 -0.45 -37.74 -3.45
N LYS A 216 -0.47 -38.84 -4.25
CA LYS A 216 0.40 -40.00 -4.04
C LYS A 216 1.79 -39.86 -4.65
N GLU A 217 2.00 -38.88 -5.54
CA GLU A 217 3.29 -38.71 -6.25
C GLU A 217 4.37 -38.08 -5.36
N HIS A 218 3.99 -37.15 -4.49
CA HIS A 218 4.95 -36.45 -3.61
C HIS A 218 4.25 -35.78 -2.42
N GLY A 219 4.91 -35.79 -1.25
CA GLY A 219 4.37 -35.22 -0.01
C GLY A 219 4.00 -33.74 -0.08
N ILE A 220 4.58 -32.96 -1.01
CA ILE A 220 4.18 -31.56 -1.23
C ILE A 220 2.73 -31.45 -1.70
N TYR A 221 2.28 -32.32 -2.59
CA TYR A 221 0.90 -32.35 -3.06
C TYR A 221 -0.07 -32.70 -1.91
N GLY A 222 0.33 -33.66 -1.06
CA GLY A 222 -0.42 -33.99 0.16
C GLY A 222 -0.52 -32.81 1.12
N ASN A 223 0.59 -32.04 1.29
CA ASN A 223 0.58 -30.84 2.13
C ASN A 223 -0.34 -29.75 1.56
N VAL A 224 -0.37 -29.53 0.25
CA VAL A 224 -1.29 -28.56 -0.38
C VAL A 224 -2.74 -29.01 -0.20
N HIS A 225 -3.01 -30.31 -0.42
CA HIS A 225 -4.35 -30.86 -0.26
C HIS A 225 -4.90 -30.69 1.17
N LEU A 226 -4.07 -30.99 2.18
CA LEU A 226 -4.43 -30.82 3.60
C LEU A 226 -4.58 -29.37 4.02
N PHE A 227 -4.05 -28.42 3.25
CA PHE A 227 -3.99 -27.01 3.57
C PHE A 227 -5.15 -26.20 2.93
N LYS A 228 -6.17 -26.87 2.39
CA LYS A 228 -7.25 -26.26 1.61
C LYS A 228 -7.90 -25.06 2.30
N GLU A 229 -8.39 -25.25 3.52
CA GLU A 229 -9.08 -24.18 4.28
C GLU A 229 -8.20 -22.95 4.48
N GLN A 230 -6.93 -23.16 4.80
CA GLN A 230 -6.00 -22.04 4.94
C GLN A 230 -5.68 -21.35 3.61
N LEU A 231 -5.68 -22.08 2.49
CA LEU A 231 -5.52 -21.46 1.16
C LEU A 231 -6.70 -20.55 0.83
N GLU A 232 -7.92 -20.94 1.18
CA GLU A 232 -9.12 -20.12 1.01
C GLU A 232 -9.04 -18.84 1.88
N ILE A 233 -8.64 -19.00 3.16
CA ILE A 233 -8.38 -17.85 4.06
C ILE A 233 -7.28 -16.94 3.50
N ASN A 234 -6.17 -17.51 3.04
CA ASN A 234 -5.08 -16.73 2.47
C ASN A 234 -5.54 -15.95 1.23
N TYR A 235 -6.36 -16.56 0.37
CA TYR A 235 -6.92 -15.88 -0.80
C TYR A 235 -7.84 -14.74 -0.40
N GLU A 236 -8.79 -14.97 0.50
CA GLU A 236 -9.71 -13.93 1.00
C GLU A 236 -8.96 -12.73 1.58
N LEU A 237 -7.86 -12.98 2.31
CA LEU A 237 -7.11 -11.93 2.99
C LEU A 237 -6.06 -11.21 2.12
N MET A 238 -5.57 -11.84 1.05
CA MET A 238 -4.48 -11.29 0.24
C MET A 238 -4.90 -10.92 -1.18
N CYS A 239 -6.09 -11.33 -1.66
CA CYS A 239 -6.54 -11.00 -3.00
C CYS A 239 -6.97 -9.53 -3.07
N LEU A 240 -6.31 -8.77 -3.94
CA LEU A 240 -6.62 -7.36 -4.22
C LEU A 240 -7.38 -7.17 -5.56
N GLU A 241 -7.65 -8.25 -6.29
CA GLU A 241 -8.44 -8.20 -7.53
C GLU A 241 -9.94 -8.29 -7.24
N GLU A 242 -10.34 -9.03 -6.19
CA GLU A 242 -11.72 -9.30 -5.82
C GLU A 242 -12.05 -8.69 -4.44
N ILE A 243 -12.05 -7.36 -4.38
CA ILE A 243 -12.24 -6.64 -3.12
C ILE A 243 -13.72 -6.58 -2.77
N GLN A 244 -14.07 -6.98 -1.55
CA GLN A 244 -15.42 -6.87 -1.02
C GLN A 244 -15.57 -5.57 -0.22
N LEU A 245 -16.05 -4.52 -0.86
CA LEU A 245 -16.43 -3.27 -0.22
C LEU A 245 -17.94 -3.18 -0.04
N LEU A 246 -18.39 -2.53 1.01
CA LEU A 246 -19.79 -2.17 1.16
C LEU A 246 -20.22 -1.21 0.05
N GLU A 247 -21.49 -1.24 -0.35
CA GLU A 247 -22.01 -0.33 -1.37
C GLU A 247 -21.81 1.16 -1.02
N SER A 248 -21.90 1.49 0.29
CA SER A 248 -21.62 2.85 0.79
C SER A 248 -20.20 3.29 0.49
N ASP A 249 -19.22 2.38 0.71
CA ASP A 249 -17.82 2.67 0.55
C ASP A 249 -17.44 2.75 -0.92
N GLN A 250 -18.01 1.87 -1.75
CA GLN A 250 -17.86 1.94 -3.20
C GLN A 250 -18.39 3.27 -3.75
N LYS A 251 -19.56 3.72 -3.26
CA LYS A 251 -20.14 4.99 -3.66
C LYS A 251 -19.24 6.17 -3.27
N GLU A 252 -18.71 6.17 -2.06
CA GLU A 252 -17.77 7.21 -1.61
C GLU A 252 -16.51 7.26 -2.51
N LEU A 253 -15.96 6.10 -2.86
CA LEU A 253 -14.81 6.01 -3.74
C LEU A 253 -15.12 6.42 -5.19
N ASP A 254 -16.32 6.10 -5.68
CA ASP A 254 -16.77 6.53 -7.01
C ASP A 254 -16.96 8.05 -7.06
N GLU A 255 -17.56 8.65 -6.02
CA GLU A 255 -17.64 10.09 -5.87
C GLU A 255 -16.27 10.76 -5.79
N LEU A 256 -15.30 10.12 -5.13
CA LEU A 256 -13.90 10.59 -5.09
C LEU A 256 -13.26 10.58 -6.48
N VAL A 257 -13.51 9.55 -7.28
CA VAL A 257 -12.99 9.46 -8.66
C VAL A 257 -13.51 10.62 -9.52
N ASP A 258 -14.77 10.99 -9.35
CA ASP A 258 -15.41 12.08 -10.11
C ASP A 258 -15.14 13.48 -9.51
N SER A 259 -14.66 13.54 -8.27
CA SER A 259 -14.42 14.80 -7.59
C SER A 259 -13.11 15.46 -8.01
N PRO A 260 -13.10 16.79 -8.20
CA PRO A 260 -11.86 17.51 -8.46
C PRO A 260 -10.94 17.45 -7.23
N PRO A 261 -9.61 17.52 -7.42
CA PRO A 261 -8.67 17.64 -6.31
C PRO A 261 -8.87 18.99 -5.59
N TYR A 262 -8.35 19.09 -4.36
CA TYR A 262 -8.31 20.37 -3.64
C TYR A 262 -7.59 21.44 -4.46
N ASN A 263 -7.90 22.70 -4.13
CA ASN A 263 -7.22 23.84 -4.74
C ASN A 263 -5.85 24.07 -4.08
N LEU A 264 -4.87 24.49 -4.89
CA LEU A 264 -3.60 24.98 -4.34
C LEU A 264 -3.82 26.30 -3.59
N ASN A 265 -3.80 26.23 -2.27
CA ASN A 265 -3.91 27.40 -1.40
C ASN A 265 -2.53 27.73 -0.78
N LYS A 266 -1.68 28.42 -1.56
CA LYS A 266 -0.33 28.80 -1.14
C LYS A 266 -0.36 29.63 0.13
N LYS A 267 -1.26 30.62 0.23
CA LYS A 267 -1.34 31.53 1.38
C LYS A 267 -1.57 30.74 2.67
N ARG A 268 -2.62 29.91 2.73
CA ARG A 268 -2.92 29.10 3.91
C ARG A 268 -1.79 28.11 4.24
N PHE A 269 -1.17 27.52 3.20
CA PHE A 269 -0.02 26.64 3.40
C PHE A 269 1.13 27.35 4.12
N PHE A 270 1.50 28.56 3.69
CA PHE A 270 2.57 29.35 4.30
C PHE A 270 2.22 29.80 5.71
N GLU A 271 1.01 30.29 5.94
CA GLU A 271 0.56 30.70 7.29
C GLU A 271 0.70 29.53 8.29
N MET A 272 0.35 28.31 7.87
CA MET A 272 0.53 27.12 8.69
C MET A 272 2.01 26.78 8.87
N TYR A 273 2.80 26.89 7.80
CA TYR A 273 4.23 26.53 7.78
C TYR A 273 5.04 27.42 8.75
N GLU A 274 4.72 28.71 8.77
CA GLU A 274 5.30 29.66 9.70
C GLU A 274 4.83 29.42 11.14
N LYS A 275 3.52 29.21 11.34
CA LYS A 275 2.95 28.93 12.67
C LYS A 275 3.55 27.67 13.30
N ASP A 276 3.75 26.62 12.50
CA ASP A 276 4.32 25.36 12.96
C ASP A 276 5.85 25.41 13.07
N LEU A 277 6.46 26.53 12.75
CA LEU A 277 7.91 26.75 12.82
C LEU A 277 8.72 25.66 12.11
N LEU A 278 8.26 25.22 10.94
CA LEU A 278 8.90 24.14 10.18
C LEU A 278 10.24 24.56 9.56
N GLY A 279 10.49 25.86 9.47
CA GLY A 279 11.77 26.46 9.13
C GLY A 279 12.36 25.94 7.81
N ARG A 280 13.56 25.32 7.88
CA ARG A 280 14.21 24.73 6.70
C ARG A 280 13.77 23.29 6.41
N GLY A 281 12.66 22.83 6.96
CA GLY A 281 12.12 21.50 6.71
C GLY A 281 11.96 21.23 5.22
N ILE A 282 11.37 22.18 4.48
CA ILE A 282 11.34 22.17 3.01
C ILE A 282 12.12 23.40 2.53
N PRO A 283 13.32 23.25 1.96
CA PRO A 283 14.10 24.36 1.43
C PRO A 283 13.34 25.08 0.31
N ASN A 284 13.37 26.41 0.30
CA ASN A 284 12.69 27.24 -0.68
C ASN A 284 11.22 26.84 -0.90
N THR A 285 10.45 26.79 0.18
CA THR A 285 9.08 26.26 0.21
C THR A 285 8.18 26.87 -0.87
N GLU A 286 8.34 28.18 -1.16
CA GLU A 286 7.58 28.85 -2.21
C GLU A 286 7.89 28.27 -3.60
N PHE A 287 9.17 28.17 -3.93
CA PHE A 287 9.61 27.55 -5.18
C PHE A 287 9.18 26.09 -5.25
N TRP A 288 9.30 25.34 -4.14
CA TRP A 288 8.86 23.96 -4.06
C TRP A 288 7.36 23.82 -4.34
N LEU A 289 6.50 24.65 -3.76
CA LEU A 289 5.06 24.66 -4.04
C LEU A 289 4.77 24.96 -5.52
N ALA A 290 5.47 25.95 -6.08
CA ALA A 290 5.29 26.32 -7.48
C ALA A 290 5.75 25.22 -8.43
N GLU A 291 6.93 24.66 -8.21
CA GLU A 291 7.52 23.64 -9.07
C GLU A 291 6.78 22.31 -9.00
N VAL A 292 6.34 21.89 -7.81
CA VAL A 292 5.73 20.58 -7.60
C VAL A 292 4.25 20.59 -7.90
N PHE A 293 3.50 21.59 -7.45
CA PHE A 293 2.04 21.50 -7.42
C PHE A 293 1.33 22.41 -8.44
N SER A 294 1.95 23.51 -8.91
CA SER A 294 1.23 24.41 -9.80
C SER A 294 0.84 23.78 -11.13
N TYR A 295 1.57 22.75 -11.60
CA TYR A 295 1.20 22.09 -12.84
C TYR A 295 0.00 21.14 -12.70
N LEU A 296 -0.20 20.54 -11.52
CA LEU A 296 -1.34 19.64 -11.26
C LEU A 296 -2.67 20.39 -11.39
N GLN A 297 -2.71 21.69 -11.13
CA GLN A 297 -3.91 22.50 -11.31
C GLN A 297 -4.40 22.60 -12.76
N LYS A 298 -3.56 22.28 -13.73
CA LYS A 298 -3.93 22.29 -15.16
C LYS A 298 -4.82 21.12 -15.57
N TYR A 299 -4.91 20.10 -14.70
CA TYR A 299 -5.63 18.85 -14.93
C TYR A 299 -6.89 18.71 -14.06
N LYS A 300 -7.54 19.83 -13.79
CA LYS A 300 -8.81 19.88 -13.08
C LYS A 300 -9.97 19.54 -13.98
#